data_00ca7d5860aba6f88948e47364fc6c30
#
_entry.id   00ca7d5860aba6f88948e47364fc6c30
#
_cell.length_a   1.000
_cell.length_b   1.000
_cell.length_c   1.000
_cell.angle_alpha   90.00
_cell.angle_beta   90.00
_cell.angle_gamma   90.00
#
_symmetry.space_group_name_H-M   'P 1'
#
loop_
_entity.id
_entity.type
_entity.pdbx_description
1 polymer ?
#
loop_
_entity_poly.entity_id
_entity_poly.type
_entity_poly.pdbx_seq_one_letter_code
_entity_poly.pdbx_strand_id
1 'polypeptide(L)'
;MMMQSLWALAASAFFSMMAVFVKFCSDHYGSMELVFYRSLVGIVMILIFVRSRGYSLKTKHFGGHFKRAFLGTATVGLWFFTIGEMPLGTNMTLIYTTALFMAANFIILAFMKKEKAPWGVILAILCGFAGVTTVLQPSFEAGYIIPALICLFVAFIDLIVYWQIKELGELKEPSWRIVFYFTLFGVIMGLSGAFIIEDGMHMPRGESLWYLIGMGLCATFGQLCTTKSFAQGNMLLSSCLGFSAIPFSAIISYFVFGETISASGMMGMLLIIVAGIFATIYTKRTEAENKAKAQAQ
;
A
#
# COMPACT_ATOMS: atom_id res chain seq x y z
N MET A 1 -8.25 12.97 -12.87
CA MET A 1 -8.13 11.74 -12.05
C MET A 1 -6.79 11.03 -12.28
N MET A 2 -6.36 10.81 -13.52
CA MET A 2 -5.09 10.13 -13.85
C MET A 2 -3.86 10.71 -13.13
N MET A 3 -3.65 12.05 -13.17
CA MET A 3 -2.51 12.68 -12.48
C MET A 3 -2.42 12.36 -10.99
N GLN A 4 -3.56 12.17 -10.33
CA GLN A 4 -3.57 11.81 -8.91
C GLN A 4 -3.16 10.35 -8.68
N SER A 5 -3.46 9.45 -9.63
CA SER A 5 -3.02 8.05 -9.56
C SER A 5 -1.49 7.89 -9.60
N LEU A 6 -0.76 8.86 -10.21
CA LEU A 6 0.71 8.82 -10.24
C LEU A 6 1.35 8.93 -8.84
N TRP A 7 0.61 9.43 -7.83
CA TRP A 7 1.08 9.38 -6.45
C TRP A 7 1.30 7.94 -5.95
N ALA A 8 0.72 6.92 -6.62
CA ALA A 8 1.04 5.52 -6.32
C ALA A 8 2.51 5.18 -6.58
N LEU A 9 3.14 5.77 -7.61
CA LEU A 9 4.59 5.58 -7.86
C LEU A 9 5.43 6.14 -6.71
N ALA A 10 5.10 7.35 -6.24
CA ALA A 10 5.78 7.93 -5.09
C ALA A 10 5.55 7.11 -3.81
N ALA A 11 4.32 6.62 -3.61
CA ALA A 11 4.00 5.71 -2.51
C ALA A 11 4.86 4.44 -2.56
N SER A 12 4.97 3.83 -3.73
CA SER A 12 5.78 2.62 -3.96
C SER A 12 7.26 2.86 -3.63
N ALA A 13 7.83 3.99 -4.04
CA ALA A 13 9.22 4.34 -3.73
C ALA A 13 9.43 4.52 -2.21
N PHE A 14 8.51 5.23 -1.52
CA PHE A 14 8.60 5.40 -0.08
C PHE A 14 8.43 4.09 0.68
N PHE A 15 7.49 3.22 0.27
CA PHE A 15 7.32 1.92 0.92
C PHE A 15 8.49 0.97 0.66
N SER A 16 9.12 1.04 -0.51
CA SER A 16 10.35 0.29 -0.78
C SER A 16 11.50 0.73 0.12
N MET A 17 11.66 2.05 0.33
CA MET A 17 12.64 2.57 1.27
C MET A 17 12.30 2.20 2.72
N MET A 18 11.01 2.26 3.08
CA MET A 18 10.54 1.81 4.40
C MET A 18 10.93 0.35 4.65
N ALA A 19 10.78 -0.54 3.66
CA ALA A 19 11.10 -1.95 3.80
C ALA A 19 12.59 -2.20 4.16
N VAL A 20 13.50 -1.37 3.66
CA VAL A 20 14.92 -1.41 4.04
C VAL A 20 15.09 -1.11 5.54
N PHE A 21 14.45 -0.04 6.04
CA PHE A 21 14.53 0.28 7.45
C PHE A 21 13.88 -0.79 8.33
N VAL A 22 12.78 -1.39 7.87
CA VAL A 22 12.15 -2.54 8.56
C VAL A 22 13.14 -3.69 8.66
N LYS A 23 13.85 -4.04 7.57
CA LYS A 23 14.85 -5.11 7.55
C LYS A 23 15.98 -4.87 8.57
N PHE A 24 16.43 -3.62 8.74
CA PHE A 24 17.41 -3.27 9.76
C PHE A 24 16.89 -3.34 11.19
N CYS A 25 15.58 -3.25 11.39
CA CYS A 25 14.97 -3.26 12.72
C CYS A 25 14.41 -4.62 13.13
N SER A 26 14.10 -5.52 12.17
CA SER A 26 13.37 -6.76 12.40
C SER A 26 14.03 -7.76 13.34
N ASP A 27 15.37 -7.69 13.50
CA ASP A 27 16.13 -8.57 14.39
C ASP A 27 15.95 -8.19 15.89
N HIS A 28 15.46 -6.98 16.18
CA HIS A 28 15.42 -6.44 17.53
C HIS A 28 14.02 -5.97 17.98
N TYR A 29 13.09 -5.83 17.05
CA TYR A 29 11.74 -5.28 17.33
C TYR A 29 10.67 -6.21 16.77
N GLY A 30 9.66 -6.44 17.58
CA GLY A 30 8.48 -7.20 17.19
C GLY A 30 7.63 -6.46 16.14
N SER A 31 6.74 -7.20 15.47
CA SER A 31 5.88 -6.65 14.42
C SER A 31 4.97 -5.53 14.92
N MET A 32 4.40 -5.69 16.12
CA MET A 32 3.52 -4.69 16.73
C MET A 32 4.28 -3.48 17.24
N GLU A 33 5.51 -3.66 17.73
CA GLU A 33 6.40 -2.56 18.04
C GLU A 33 6.73 -1.73 16.80
N LEU A 34 7.01 -2.37 15.66
CA LEU A 34 7.25 -1.66 14.40
C LEU A 34 6.01 -0.90 13.95
N VAL A 35 4.79 -1.46 14.11
CA VAL A 35 3.53 -0.75 13.86
C VAL A 35 3.38 0.46 14.78
N PHE A 36 3.74 0.33 16.06
CA PHE A 36 3.72 1.43 17.01
C PHE A 36 4.68 2.55 16.60
N TYR A 37 5.98 2.24 16.43
CA TYR A 37 7.00 3.27 16.14
C TYR A 37 6.74 3.99 14.81
N ARG A 38 6.38 3.27 13.74
CA ARG A 38 6.02 3.91 12.47
C ARG A 38 4.84 4.87 12.62
N SER A 39 3.86 4.47 13.41
CA SER A 39 2.64 5.26 13.61
C SER A 39 2.88 6.45 14.53
N LEU A 40 3.75 6.30 15.54
CA LEU A 40 4.16 7.38 16.42
C LEU A 40 4.90 8.50 15.67
N VAL A 41 5.84 8.14 14.82
CA VAL A 41 6.51 9.12 13.94
C VAL A 41 5.49 9.80 13.01
N GLY A 42 4.57 9.04 12.43
CA GLY A 42 3.52 9.56 11.56
C GLY A 42 2.59 10.55 12.25
N ILE A 43 2.12 10.24 13.46
CA ILE A 43 1.23 11.14 14.21
C ILE A 43 1.95 12.44 14.59
N VAL A 44 3.21 12.35 15.02
CA VAL A 44 4.01 13.53 15.35
C VAL A 44 4.19 14.42 14.12
N MET A 45 4.56 13.83 12.98
CA MET A 45 4.74 14.56 11.72
C MET A 45 3.46 15.28 11.28
N ILE A 46 2.31 14.58 11.33
CA ILE A 46 1.03 15.17 10.93
C ILE A 46 0.58 16.25 11.92
N LEU A 47 0.81 16.07 13.22
CA LEU A 47 0.49 17.10 14.23
C LEU A 47 1.31 18.38 14.01
N ILE A 48 2.60 18.25 13.73
CA ILE A 48 3.46 19.40 13.37
C ILE A 48 2.89 20.11 12.13
N PHE A 49 2.57 19.36 11.07
CA PHE A 49 1.98 19.92 9.85
C PHE A 49 0.64 20.62 10.11
N VAL A 50 -0.27 19.99 10.85
CA VAL A 50 -1.59 20.54 11.16
C VAL A 50 -1.47 21.83 11.97
N ARG A 51 -0.59 21.82 12.99
CA ARG A 51 -0.39 23.01 13.84
C ARG A 51 0.27 24.15 13.09
N SER A 52 1.25 23.87 12.23
CA SER A 52 1.92 24.90 11.42
C SER A 52 0.99 25.58 10.40
N ARG A 53 -0.06 24.88 9.97
CA ARG A 53 -1.03 25.39 8.99
C ARG A 53 -2.34 25.88 9.62
N GLY A 54 -2.51 25.76 10.93
CA GLY A 54 -3.75 26.12 11.62
C GLY A 54 -4.95 25.25 11.24
N TYR A 55 -4.72 24.02 10.76
CA TYR A 55 -5.80 23.12 10.36
C TYR A 55 -6.47 22.46 11.58
N SER A 56 -7.73 22.02 11.41
CA SER A 56 -8.48 21.31 12.44
C SER A 56 -8.51 19.81 12.17
N LEU A 57 -8.21 19.02 13.20
CA LEU A 57 -8.34 17.56 13.18
C LEU A 57 -9.81 17.09 13.23
N LYS A 58 -10.74 17.96 13.62
CA LYS A 58 -12.15 17.61 13.74
C LYS A 58 -12.73 17.21 12.38
N THR A 59 -13.54 16.16 12.37
CA THR A 59 -14.26 15.66 11.21
C THR A 59 -15.74 15.44 11.54
N LYS A 60 -16.60 15.57 10.53
CA LYS A 60 -18.00 15.15 10.62
C LYS A 60 -18.19 13.68 10.25
N HIS A 61 -17.17 13.04 9.69
CA HIS A 61 -17.19 11.68 9.15
C HIS A 61 -16.37 10.70 9.99
N PHE A 62 -16.41 10.84 11.32
CA PHE A 62 -15.61 10.02 12.24
C PHE A 62 -15.81 8.52 12.02
N GLY A 63 -17.05 8.05 11.77
CA GLY A 63 -17.33 6.64 11.51
C GLY A 63 -16.58 6.07 10.30
N GLY A 64 -16.43 6.87 9.22
CA GLY A 64 -15.63 6.49 8.04
C GLY A 64 -14.13 6.39 8.38
N HIS A 65 -13.60 7.38 9.11
CA HIS A 65 -12.21 7.34 9.57
C HIS A 65 -11.95 6.16 10.50
N PHE A 66 -12.87 5.87 11.43
CA PHE A 66 -12.78 4.73 12.33
C PHE A 66 -12.70 3.40 11.57
N LYS A 67 -13.67 3.15 10.66
CA LYS A 67 -13.69 1.91 9.84
C LYS A 67 -12.38 1.74 9.05
N ARG A 68 -11.93 2.82 8.36
CA ARG A 68 -10.68 2.84 7.59
C ARG A 68 -9.47 2.58 8.48
N ALA A 69 -9.38 3.24 9.62
CA ALA A 69 -8.25 3.13 10.51
C ALA A 69 -8.18 1.75 11.18
N PHE A 70 -9.29 1.24 11.67
CA PHE A 70 -9.37 -0.06 12.31
C PHE A 70 -9.01 -1.20 11.33
N LEU A 71 -9.70 -1.27 10.18
CA LEU A 71 -9.42 -2.30 9.19
C LEU A 71 -8.00 -2.20 8.65
N GLY A 72 -7.55 -0.99 8.28
CA GLY A 72 -6.23 -0.80 7.73
C GLY A 72 -5.10 -1.06 8.73
N THR A 73 -5.29 -0.81 10.03
CA THR A 73 -4.28 -1.17 11.05
C THR A 73 -4.29 -2.67 11.30
N ALA A 74 -5.46 -3.30 11.34
CA ALA A 74 -5.57 -4.75 11.49
C ALA A 74 -4.89 -5.49 10.32
N THR A 75 -5.10 -5.03 9.07
CA THR A 75 -4.43 -5.64 7.91
C THR A 75 -2.92 -5.49 7.96
N VAL A 76 -2.40 -4.34 8.40
CA VAL A 76 -0.94 -4.14 8.57
C VAL A 76 -0.37 -5.07 9.66
N GLY A 77 -1.07 -5.23 10.77
CA GLY A 77 -0.65 -6.15 11.84
C GLY A 77 -0.61 -7.61 11.37
N LEU A 78 -1.68 -8.07 10.70
CA LEU A 78 -1.74 -9.40 10.12
C LEU A 78 -0.66 -9.61 9.04
N TRP A 79 -0.42 -8.60 8.21
CA TRP A 79 0.62 -8.67 7.18
C TRP A 79 2.02 -8.80 7.81
N PHE A 80 2.33 -8.02 8.83
CA PHE A 80 3.61 -8.14 9.52
C PHE A 80 3.78 -9.50 10.18
N PHE A 81 2.71 -10.05 10.79
CA PHE A 81 2.73 -11.42 11.30
C PHE A 81 3.09 -12.43 10.20
N THR A 82 2.45 -12.36 9.03
CA THR A 82 2.70 -13.33 7.94
C THR A 82 4.08 -13.19 7.29
N ILE A 83 4.74 -12.04 7.41
CA ILE A 83 6.14 -11.86 6.95
C ILE A 83 7.10 -12.79 7.70
N GLY A 84 6.89 -12.99 9.00
CA GLY A 84 7.71 -13.90 9.81
C GLY A 84 7.46 -15.39 9.52
N GLU A 85 6.31 -15.75 8.97
CA GLU A 85 5.85 -17.12 8.85
C GLU A 85 6.10 -17.77 7.47
N MET A 86 6.50 -16.99 6.46
CA MET A 86 6.71 -17.50 5.11
C MET A 86 7.77 -16.70 4.34
N PRO A 87 8.35 -17.24 3.24
CA PRO A 87 9.29 -16.51 2.40
C PRO A 87 8.69 -15.18 1.90
N LEU A 88 9.48 -14.12 1.99
CA LEU A 88 9.04 -12.75 1.67
C LEU A 88 8.48 -12.63 0.24
N GLY A 89 9.08 -13.33 -0.73
CA GLY A 89 8.58 -13.35 -2.11
C GLY A 89 7.17 -13.91 -2.23
N THR A 90 6.86 -15.01 -1.51
CA THR A 90 5.51 -15.59 -1.46
C THR A 90 4.54 -14.64 -0.78
N ASN A 91 4.92 -14.09 0.38
CA ASN A 91 4.11 -13.12 1.13
C ASN A 91 3.72 -11.92 0.25
N MET A 92 4.71 -11.25 -0.36
CA MET A 92 4.48 -10.10 -1.23
C MET A 92 3.61 -10.43 -2.44
N THR A 93 3.85 -11.60 -3.09
CA THR A 93 3.01 -12.02 -4.22
C THR A 93 1.54 -12.15 -3.81
N LEU A 94 1.27 -12.74 -2.65
CA LEU A 94 -0.09 -12.90 -2.14
C LEU A 94 -0.73 -11.56 -1.78
N ILE A 95 -0.03 -10.65 -1.14
CA ILE A 95 -0.53 -9.30 -0.84
C ILE A 95 -0.85 -8.52 -2.13
N TYR A 96 -0.01 -8.63 -3.16
CA TYR A 96 -0.28 -7.95 -4.44
C TYR A 96 -1.50 -8.50 -5.20
N THR A 97 -2.09 -9.63 -4.77
CA THR A 97 -3.40 -10.07 -5.30
C THR A 97 -4.53 -9.08 -5.01
N THR A 98 -4.34 -8.10 -4.11
CA THR A 98 -5.27 -6.97 -3.92
C THR A 98 -5.61 -6.29 -5.25
N ALA A 99 -4.65 -6.13 -6.16
CA ALA A 99 -4.91 -5.54 -7.48
C ALA A 99 -5.79 -6.45 -8.36
N LEU A 100 -5.67 -7.78 -8.22
CA LEU A 100 -6.56 -8.74 -8.91
C LEU A 100 -7.98 -8.68 -8.34
N PHE A 101 -8.13 -8.60 -7.01
CA PHE A 101 -9.43 -8.39 -6.36
C PHE A 101 -10.05 -7.05 -6.79
N MET A 102 -9.23 -5.99 -6.94
CA MET A 102 -9.69 -4.70 -7.46
C MET A 102 -10.20 -4.84 -8.91
N ALA A 103 -9.46 -5.53 -9.76
CA ALA A 103 -9.88 -5.78 -11.16
C ALA A 103 -11.19 -6.58 -11.21
N ALA A 104 -11.29 -7.66 -10.43
CA ALA A 104 -12.51 -8.47 -10.34
C ALA A 104 -13.72 -7.64 -9.84
N ASN A 105 -13.52 -6.80 -8.81
CA ASN A 105 -14.55 -5.91 -8.31
C ASN A 105 -15.07 -4.94 -9.39
N PHE A 106 -14.18 -4.34 -10.18
CA PHE A 106 -14.59 -3.46 -11.28
C PHE A 106 -15.30 -4.20 -12.43
N ILE A 107 -14.96 -5.45 -12.71
CA ILE A 107 -15.69 -6.29 -13.66
C ILE A 107 -17.12 -6.53 -13.17
N ILE A 108 -17.26 -6.91 -11.88
CA ILE A 108 -18.56 -7.15 -11.25
C ILE A 108 -19.43 -5.88 -11.28
N LEU A 109 -18.84 -4.73 -10.89
CA LEU A 109 -19.55 -3.45 -10.91
C LEU A 109 -19.97 -3.04 -12.33
N ALA A 110 -19.12 -3.23 -13.34
CA ALA A 110 -19.46 -2.94 -14.74
C ALA A 110 -20.62 -3.83 -15.21
N PHE A 111 -20.59 -5.13 -14.87
CA PHE A 111 -21.69 -6.05 -15.19
C PHE A 111 -23.01 -5.64 -14.52
N MET A 112 -22.97 -5.30 -13.22
CA MET A 112 -24.18 -4.85 -12.48
C MET A 112 -24.78 -3.55 -13.03
N LYS A 113 -23.92 -2.61 -13.45
CA LYS A 113 -24.33 -1.32 -14.04
C LYS A 113 -24.61 -1.38 -15.54
N LYS A 114 -24.42 -2.54 -16.18
CA LYS A 114 -24.48 -2.70 -17.65
C LYS A 114 -23.55 -1.76 -18.42
N GLU A 115 -22.42 -1.43 -17.81
CA GLU A 115 -21.37 -0.59 -18.39
C GLU A 115 -20.25 -1.47 -18.98
N LYS A 116 -19.40 -0.87 -19.82
CA LYS A 116 -18.22 -1.57 -20.35
C LYS A 116 -17.13 -1.63 -19.29
N ALA A 117 -16.61 -2.84 -19.02
CA ALA A 117 -15.47 -3.01 -18.13
C ALA A 117 -14.22 -2.33 -18.72
N PRO A 118 -13.33 -1.77 -17.87
CA PRO A 118 -12.10 -1.09 -18.29
C PRO A 118 -11.00 -2.11 -18.65
N TRP A 119 -11.24 -2.91 -19.68
CA TRP A 119 -10.41 -4.07 -20.05
C TRP A 119 -8.93 -3.75 -20.24
N GLY A 120 -8.58 -2.56 -20.75
CA GLY A 120 -7.19 -2.18 -20.94
C GLY A 120 -6.40 -2.11 -19.63
N VAL A 121 -6.98 -1.54 -18.56
CA VAL A 121 -6.32 -1.50 -17.25
C VAL A 121 -6.34 -2.87 -16.58
N ILE A 122 -7.42 -3.64 -16.77
CA ILE A 122 -7.53 -5.02 -16.25
C ILE A 122 -6.42 -5.90 -16.85
N LEU A 123 -6.23 -5.85 -18.17
CA LEU A 123 -5.15 -6.58 -18.85
C LEU A 123 -3.76 -6.12 -18.35
N ALA A 124 -3.57 -4.81 -18.13
CA ALA A 124 -2.34 -4.31 -17.54
C ALA A 124 -2.09 -4.87 -16.13
N ILE A 125 -3.12 -4.98 -15.29
CA ILE A 125 -3.01 -5.60 -13.96
C ILE A 125 -2.61 -7.07 -14.08
N LEU A 126 -3.23 -7.83 -14.97
CA LEU A 126 -2.87 -9.24 -15.20
C LEU A 126 -1.43 -9.40 -15.68
N CYS A 127 -1.00 -8.58 -16.64
CA CYS A 127 0.39 -8.58 -17.13
C CYS A 127 1.37 -8.14 -16.04
N GLY A 128 1.04 -7.08 -15.29
CA GLY A 128 1.86 -6.59 -14.18
C GLY A 128 2.00 -7.65 -13.08
N PHE A 129 0.92 -8.35 -12.75
CA PHE A 129 0.95 -9.43 -11.77
C PHE A 129 1.77 -10.64 -12.25
N ALA A 130 1.72 -10.99 -13.53
CA ALA A 130 2.63 -11.99 -14.11
C ALA A 130 4.10 -11.56 -13.95
N GLY A 131 4.41 -10.27 -14.12
CA GLY A 131 5.72 -9.71 -13.81
C GLY A 131 6.09 -9.85 -12.33
N VAL A 132 5.16 -9.56 -11.42
CA VAL A 132 5.33 -9.74 -9.96
C VAL A 132 5.71 -11.18 -9.63
N THR A 133 4.97 -12.17 -10.12
CA THR A 133 5.24 -13.60 -9.87
C THR A 133 6.60 -14.03 -10.45
N THR A 134 7.00 -13.45 -11.58
CA THR A 134 8.30 -13.74 -12.20
C THR A 134 9.47 -13.18 -11.38
N VAL A 135 9.32 -12.00 -10.78
CA VAL A 135 10.36 -11.41 -9.91
C VAL A 135 10.46 -12.14 -8.57
N LEU A 136 9.32 -12.34 -7.92
CA LEU A 136 9.27 -12.81 -6.53
C LEU A 136 9.35 -14.33 -6.39
N GLN A 137 9.12 -15.08 -7.48
CA GLN A 137 9.22 -16.55 -7.53
C GLN A 137 8.59 -17.25 -6.30
N PRO A 138 7.28 -17.08 -6.06
CA PRO A 138 6.65 -17.56 -4.84
C PRO A 138 6.77 -19.10 -4.73
N SER A 139 7.07 -19.58 -3.52
CA SER A 139 7.07 -21.01 -3.19
C SER A 139 5.82 -21.37 -2.41
N PHE A 140 5.18 -22.49 -2.76
CA PHE A 140 3.95 -22.98 -2.13
C PHE A 140 4.23 -24.32 -1.47
N GLU A 141 4.73 -24.28 -0.23
CA GLU A 141 4.94 -25.46 0.59
C GLU A 141 3.75 -25.68 1.54
N ALA A 142 3.49 -26.93 1.94
CA ALA A 142 2.35 -27.28 2.79
C ALA A 142 2.36 -26.52 4.14
N GLY A 143 3.55 -26.19 4.68
CA GLY A 143 3.68 -25.43 5.93
C GLY A 143 3.19 -23.98 5.86
N TYR A 144 3.02 -23.41 4.66
CA TYR A 144 2.63 -22.00 4.50
C TYR A 144 1.14 -21.78 4.21
N ILE A 145 0.31 -22.83 4.26
CA ILE A 145 -1.12 -22.72 3.91
C ILE A 145 -1.84 -21.71 4.78
N ILE A 146 -1.68 -21.74 6.10
CA ILE A 146 -2.36 -20.84 7.02
C ILE A 146 -1.90 -19.39 6.82
N PRO A 147 -0.59 -19.07 6.85
CA PRO A 147 -0.11 -17.73 6.54
C PRO A 147 -0.54 -17.24 5.15
N ALA A 148 -0.57 -18.12 4.13
CA ALA A 148 -1.02 -17.75 2.78
C ALA A 148 -2.51 -17.36 2.75
N LEU A 149 -3.38 -18.09 3.44
CA LEU A 149 -4.79 -17.74 3.57
C LEU A 149 -4.99 -16.42 4.31
N ILE A 150 -4.18 -16.14 5.35
CA ILE A 150 -4.19 -14.85 6.04
C ILE A 150 -3.78 -13.73 5.08
N CYS A 151 -2.74 -13.91 4.26
CA CYS A 151 -2.33 -12.92 3.25
C CYS A 151 -3.44 -12.65 2.22
N LEU A 152 -4.11 -13.68 1.71
CA LEU A 152 -5.23 -13.51 0.78
C LEU A 152 -6.41 -12.78 1.44
N PHE A 153 -6.69 -13.10 2.71
CA PHE A 153 -7.69 -12.38 3.50
C PHE A 153 -7.30 -10.89 3.67
N VAL A 154 -6.06 -10.60 4.03
CA VAL A 154 -5.52 -9.23 4.11
C VAL A 154 -5.68 -8.52 2.77
N ALA A 155 -5.28 -9.15 1.66
CA ALA A 155 -5.41 -8.58 0.33
C ALA A 155 -6.87 -8.26 -0.06
N PHE A 156 -7.81 -9.10 0.36
CA PHE A 156 -9.24 -8.85 0.16
C PHE A 156 -9.74 -7.70 1.04
N ILE A 157 -9.35 -7.63 2.32
CA ILE A 157 -9.73 -6.52 3.21
C ILE A 157 -9.11 -5.20 2.74
N ASP A 158 -7.90 -5.21 2.19
CA ASP A 158 -7.26 -4.01 1.61
C ASP A 158 -8.07 -3.44 0.44
N LEU A 159 -8.75 -4.27 -0.36
CA LEU A 159 -9.72 -3.78 -1.33
C LEU A 159 -10.80 -2.92 -0.66
N ILE A 160 -11.35 -3.39 0.46
CA ILE A 160 -12.38 -2.65 1.22
C ILE A 160 -11.79 -1.35 1.79
N VAL A 161 -10.58 -1.41 2.31
CA VAL A 161 -9.85 -0.23 2.83
C VAL A 161 -9.63 0.81 1.74
N TYR A 162 -9.29 0.42 0.51
CA TYR A 162 -9.14 1.36 -0.60
C TYR A 162 -10.47 1.99 -1.03
N TRP A 163 -11.57 1.25 -0.98
CA TRP A 163 -12.91 1.82 -1.18
C TRP A 163 -13.28 2.83 -0.08
N GLN A 164 -12.96 2.56 1.18
CA GLN A 164 -13.17 3.52 2.28
C GLN A 164 -12.32 4.79 2.10
N ILE A 165 -11.07 4.67 1.61
CA ILE A 165 -10.25 5.83 1.26
C ILE A 165 -10.91 6.64 0.13
N LYS A 166 -11.47 5.96 -0.86
CA LYS A 166 -12.18 6.59 -1.97
C LYS A 166 -13.40 7.34 -1.50
N GLU A 167 -14.23 6.71 -0.67
CA GLU A 167 -15.43 7.30 -0.06
C GLU A 167 -15.07 8.56 0.75
N LEU A 168 -14.07 8.48 1.62
CA LEU A 168 -13.61 9.65 2.38
C LEU A 168 -13.09 10.78 1.47
N GLY A 169 -12.45 10.41 0.35
CA GLY A 169 -12.02 11.38 -0.66
C GLY A 169 -13.19 12.08 -1.36
N GLU A 170 -14.27 11.37 -1.66
CA GLU A 170 -15.51 11.92 -2.22
C GLU A 170 -16.23 12.85 -1.24
N LEU A 171 -16.15 12.56 0.06
CA LEU A 171 -16.59 13.45 1.15
C LEU A 171 -15.67 14.64 1.39
N LYS A 172 -14.65 14.84 0.51
CA LYS A 172 -13.67 15.93 0.57
C LYS A 172 -12.81 15.94 1.85
N GLU A 173 -12.68 14.80 2.50
CA GLU A 173 -11.74 14.67 3.61
C GLU A 173 -10.29 14.75 3.10
N PRO A 174 -9.44 15.62 3.68
CA PRO A 174 -8.06 15.76 3.23
C PRO A 174 -7.23 14.51 3.58
N SER A 175 -6.33 14.11 2.68
CA SER A 175 -5.51 12.91 2.84
C SER A 175 -4.75 12.85 4.16
N TRP A 176 -4.23 14.00 4.63
CA TRP A 176 -3.52 14.07 5.92
C TRP A 176 -4.40 13.73 7.11
N ARG A 177 -5.72 14.06 7.08
CA ARG A 177 -6.67 13.72 8.16
C ARG A 177 -6.99 12.23 8.15
N ILE A 178 -7.15 11.63 6.97
CA ILE A 178 -7.36 10.19 6.82
C ILE A 178 -6.13 9.43 7.39
N VAL A 179 -4.92 9.89 7.09
CA VAL A 179 -3.69 9.30 7.60
C VAL A 179 -3.51 9.56 9.10
N PHE A 180 -3.92 10.73 9.62
CA PHE A 180 -3.90 11.03 11.04
C PHE A 180 -4.68 9.99 11.86
N TYR A 181 -5.93 9.74 11.51
CA TYR A 181 -6.73 8.74 12.22
C TYR A 181 -6.16 7.32 12.08
N PHE A 182 -5.62 6.99 10.92
CA PHE A 182 -4.93 5.72 10.71
C PHE A 182 -3.69 5.56 11.62
N THR A 183 -2.84 6.56 11.70
CA THR A 183 -1.65 6.51 12.57
C THR A 183 -2.04 6.54 14.05
N LEU A 184 -3.10 7.25 14.42
CA LEU A 184 -3.62 7.24 15.79
C LEU A 184 -4.05 5.83 16.22
N PHE A 185 -4.80 5.13 15.37
CA PHE A 185 -5.16 3.73 15.62
C PHE A 185 -3.94 2.82 15.60
N GLY A 186 -2.97 3.08 14.72
CA GLY A 186 -1.71 2.36 14.66
C GLY A 186 -0.90 2.46 15.95
N VAL A 187 -0.89 3.63 16.60
CA VAL A 187 -0.27 3.80 17.93
C VAL A 187 -1.00 2.96 18.98
N ILE A 188 -2.34 3.03 19.02
CA ILE A 188 -3.14 2.31 20.03
C ILE A 188 -3.01 0.79 19.83
N MET A 189 -3.23 0.30 18.63
CA MET A 189 -3.20 -1.14 18.33
C MET A 189 -1.78 -1.70 18.40
N GLY A 190 -0.76 -0.95 17.92
CA GLY A 190 0.63 -1.37 17.99
C GLY A 190 1.11 -1.47 19.44
N LEU A 191 0.79 -0.47 20.28
CA LEU A 191 1.13 -0.50 21.70
C LEU A 191 0.42 -1.66 22.41
N SER A 192 -0.88 -1.82 22.20
CA SER A 192 -1.65 -2.92 22.80
C SER A 192 -1.14 -4.28 22.35
N GLY A 193 -0.82 -4.43 21.04
CA GLY A 193 -0.32 -5.67 20.47
C GLY A 193 1.07 -6.04 21.02
N ALA A 194 1.97 -5.06 21.18
CA ALA A 194 3.30 -5.29 21.75
C ALA A 194 3.23 -5.85 23.18
N PHE A 195 2.28 -5.40 24.00
CA PHE A 195 2.11 -5.92 25.37
C PHE A 195 1.28 -7.19 25.49
N ILE A 196 0.38 -7.48 24.51
CA ILE A 196 -0.53 -8.64 24.58
C ILE A 196 0.03 -9.84 23.80
N ILE A 197 0.72 -9.58 22.69
CA ILE A 197 1.15 -10.61 21.71
C ILE A 197 2.66 -10.82 21.76
N GLU A 198 3.41 -9.76 22.04
CA GLU A 198 4.87 -9.75 22.11
C GLU A 198 5.34 -9.56 23.56
N ASP A 199 6.63 -9.71 23.82
CA ASP A 199 7.19 -9.64 25.20
C ASP A 199 7.27 -8.21 25.76
N GLY A 200 6.59 -7.23 25.17
CA GLY A 200 6.57 -5.84 25.55
C GLY A 200 7.25 -4.92 24.56
N MET A 201 7.73 -3.77 25.05
CA MET A 201 8.32 -2.70 24.22
C MET A 201 9.82 -2.58 24.46
N HIS A 202 10.60 -2.57 23.40
CA HIS A 202 12.03 -2.30 23.46
C HIS A 202 12.31 -0.82 23.19
N MET A 203 13.05 -0.16 24.09
CA MET A 203 13.42 1.24 23.91
C MET A 203 14.46 1.40 22.79
N PRO A 204 14.26 2.32 21.83
CA PRO A 204 15.21 2.58 20.77
C PRO A 204 16.55 3.04 21.33
N ARG A 205 17.65 2.42 20.88
CA ARG A 205 19.01 2.77 21.32
C ARG A 205 19.96 2.84 20.12
N GLY A 206 20.89 3.78 20.17
CA GLY A 206 21.92 3.90 19.14
C GLY A 206 21.36 4.12 17.73
N GLU A 207 21.81 3.33 16.77
CA GLU A 207 21.46 3.44 15.36
C GLU A 207 19.99 3.06 15.07
N SER A 208 19.42 2.16 15.88
CA SER A 208 18.04 1.71 15.67
C SER A 208 17.02 2.84 15.77
N LEU A 209 17.31 3.89 16.58
CA LEU A 209 16.47 5.09 16.62
C LEU A 209 16.34 5.77 15.26
N TRP A 210 17.45 5.91 14.53
CA TRP A 210 17.44 6.53 13.20
C TRP A 210 16.72 5.67 12.16
N TYR A 211 16.87 4.35 12.26
CA TYR A 211 16.14 3.42 11.38
C TYR A 211 14.63 3.46 11.63
N LEU A 212 14.19 3.51 12.90
CA LEU A 212 12.78 3.65 13.25
C LEU A 212 12.18 4.99 12.80
N ILE A 213 12.93 6.09 12.96
CA ILE A 213 12.52 7.41 12.45
C ILE A 213 12.41 7.38 10.92
N GLY A 214 13.43 6.88 10.22
CA GLY A 214 13.44 6.74 8.77
C GLY A 214 12.28 5.89 8.26
N MET A 215 12.04 4.75 8.91
CA MET A 215 10.88 3.88 8.65
C MET A 215 9.56 4.65 8.79
N GLY A 216 9.37 5.37 9.88
CA GLY A 216 8.14 6.11 10.16
C GLY A 216 7.91 7.27 9.20
N LEU A 217 8.96 8.01 8.83
CA LEU A 217 8.89 9.07 7.82
C LEU A 217 8.48 8.49 6.45
N CYS A 218 9.19 7.46 5.97
CA CYS A 218 8.88 6.79 4.71
C CYS A 218 7.47 6.19 4.73
N ALA A 219 7.07 5.54 5.81
CA ALA A 219 5.71 5.02 5.98
C ALA A 219 4.66 6.12 5.88
N THR A 220 4.89 7.27 6.50
CA THR A 220 3.93 8.38 6.52
C THR A 220 3.80 9.04 5.16
N PHE A 221 4.92 9.34 4.48
CA PHE A 221 4.89 9.87 3.12
C PHE A 221 4.26 8.87 2.14
N GLY A 222 4.65 7.60 2.22
CA GLY A 222 4.04 6.52 1.43
C GLY A 222 2.53 6.46 1.64
N GLN A 223 2.07 6.49 2.88
CA GLN A 223 0.65 6.45 3.22
C GLN A 223 -0.12 7.70 2.76
N LEU A 224 0.47 8.90 2.84
CA LEU A 224 -0.12 10.12 2.30
C LEU A 224 -0.27 10.04 0.77
N CYS A 225 0.75 9.55 0.07
CA CYS A 225 0.73 9.36 -1.37
C CYS A 225 -0.31 8.31 -1.78
N THR A 226 -0.36 7.15 -1.11
CA THR A 226 -1.38 6.11 -1.33
C THR A 226 -2.79 6.67 -1.12
N THR A 227 -3.02 7.33 0.03
CA THR A 227 -4.32 7.92 0.33
C THR A 227 -4.74 8.92 -0.74
N LYS A 228 -3.84 9.78 -1.20
CA LYS A 228 -4.11 10.74 -2.26
C LYS A 228 -4.40 10.06 -3.60
N SER A 229 -3.64 9.03 -3.93
CA SER A 229 -3.82 8.25 -5.16
C SER A 229 -5.19 7.57 -5.22
N PHE A 230 -5.61 6.90 -4.15
CA PHE A 230 -6.89 6.21 -4.12
C PHE A 230 -8.09 7.15 -3.88
N ALA A 231 -7.94 8.17 -3.03
CA ALA A 231 -9.02 9.12 -2.76
C ALA A 231 -9.41 9.97 -3.99
N GLN A 232 -8.42 10.40 -4.77
CA GLN A 232 -8.61 11.39 -5.84
C GLN A 232 -8.28 10.84 -7.25
N GLY A 233 -7.62 9.70 -7.34
CA GLY A 233 -7.21 9.06 -8.58
C GLY A 233 -8.17 8.02 -9.10
N ASN A 234 -7.73 7.31 -10.13
CA ASN A 234 -8.38 6.11 -10.65
C ASN A 234 -7.86 4.90 -9.86
N MET A 235 -8.75 4.18 -9.18
CA MET A 235 -8.39 3.09 -8.26
C MET A 235 -7.68 1.93 -8.97
N LEU A 236 -8.16 1.52 -10.16
CA LEU A 236 -7.52 0.46 -10.94
C LEU A 236 -6.11 0.84 -11.39
N LEU A 237 -5.94 2.07 -11.89
CA LEU A 237 -4.62 2.58 -12.29
C LEU A 237 -3.70 2.68 -11.07
N SER A 238 -4.20 3.16 -9.93
CA SER A 238 -3.42 3.24 -8.69
C SER A 238 -2.95 1.86 -8.22
N SER A 239 -3.81 0.85 -8.30
CA SER A 239 -3.46 -0.55 -7.96
C SER A 239 -2.41 -1.13 -8.92
N CYS A 240 -2.54 -0.89 -10.22
CA CYS A 240 -1.56 -1.33 -11.22
C CYS A 240 -0.19 -0.67 -10.99
N LEU A 241 -0.18 0.65 -10.73
CA LEU A 241 1.06 1.39 -10.45
C LEU A 241 1.70 0.98 -9.11
N GLY A 242 0.92 0.42 -8.19
CA GLY A 242 1.43 -0.14 -6.93
C GLY A 242 2.48 -1.26 -7.14
N PHE A 243 2.39 -2.02 -8.22
CA PHE A 243 3.39 -3.04 -8.56
C PHE A 243 4.80 -2.46 -8.75
N SER A 244 4.94 -1.16 -9.01
CA SER A 244 6.23 -0.49 -9.13
C SER A 244 7.08 -0.55 -7.85
N ALA A 245 6.51 -0.89 -6.71
CA ALA A 245 7.25 -1.13 -5.47
C ALA A 245 8.28 -2.26 -5.65
N ILE A 246 8.02 -3.25 -6.52
CA ILE A 246 8.92 -4.36 -6.77
C ILE A 246 10.21 -3.91 -7.47
N PRO A 247 10.17 -3.24 -8.65
CA PRO A 247 11.40 -2.70 -9.24
C PRO A 247 12.10 -1.66 -8.35
N PHE A 248 11.38 -0.82 -7.60
CA PHE A 248 12.02 0.08 -6.64
C PHE A 248 12.75 -0.68 -5.54
N SER A 249 12.11 -1.70 -4.94
CA SER A 249 12.76 -2.53 -3.91
C SER A 249 13.98 -3.25 -4.45
N ALA A 250 13.92 -3.82 -5.66
CA ALA A 250 15.03 -4.51 -6.28
C ALA A 250 16.23 -3.58 -6.53
N ILE A 251 15.99 -2.36 -7.02
CA ILE A 251 17.02 -1.33 -7.21
C ILE A 251 17.66 -0.95 -5.86
N ILE A 252 16.83 -0.70 -4.85
CA ILE A 252 17.33 -0.31 -3.53
C ILE A 252 18.13 -1.46 -2.89
N SER A 253 17.65 -2.71 -2.98
CA SER A 253 18.33 -3.89 -2.47
C SER A 253 19.70 -4.12 -3.15
N TYR A 254 19.78 -3.87 -4.45
CA TYR A 254 21.07 -3.93 -5.15
C TYR A 254 22.10 -2.96 -4.57
N PHE A 255 21.70 -1.68 -4.32
CA PHE A 255 22.65 -0.67 -3.80
C PHE A 255 22.92 -0.80 -2.29
N VAL A 256 21.95 -1.22 -1.50
CA VAL A 256 22.06 -1.25 -0.02
C VAL A 256 22.63 -2.60 0.47
N PHE A 257 22.18 -3.70 -0.14
CA PHE A 257 22.53 -5.05 0.31
C PHE A 257 23.45 -5.80 -0.65
N GLY A 258 23.77 -5.23 -1.82
CA GLY A 258 24.57 -5.89 -2.85
C GLY A 258 23.86 -7.09 -3.49
N GLU A 259 22.54 -7.19 -3.38
CA GLU A 259 21.75 -8.30 -3.92
C GLU A 259 21.75 -8.25 -5.45
N THR A 260 22.10 -9.36 -6.11
CA THR A 260 22.10 -9.44 -7.57
C THR A 260 20.70 -9.74 -8.10
N ILE A 261 20.33 -9.06 -9.17
CA ILE A 261 19.04 -9.29 -9.83
C ILE A 261 19.23 -10.37 -10.90
N SER A 262 18.46 -11.46 -10.82
CA SER A 262 18.49 -12.54 -11.82
C SER A 262 17.94 -12.06 -13.18
N ALA A 263 18.27 -12.77 -14.26
CA ALA A 263 17.73 -12.46 -15.59
C ALA A 263 16.20 -12.56 -15.64
N SER A 264 15.60 -13.55 -14.96
CA SER A 264 14.14 -13.65 -14.80
C SER A 264 13.58 -12.47 -14.02
N GLY A 265 14.26 -12.02 -12.97
CA GLY A 265 13.90 -10.83 -12.21
C GLY A 265 13.90 -9.56 -13.07
N MET A 266 14.89 -9.35 -13.92
CA MET A 266 14.94 -8.23 -14.87
C MET A 266 13.78 -8.28 -15.86
N MET A 267 13.45 -9.46 -16.38
CA MET A 267 12.33 -9.64 -17.31
C MET A 267 10.98 -9.35 -16.64
N GLY A 268 10.77 -9.82 -15.41
CA GLY A 268 9.58 -9.53 -14.63
C GLY A 268 9.43 -8.04 -14.30
N MET A 269 10.50 -7.34 -13.94
CA MET A 269 10.48 -5.89 -13.72
C MET A 269 10.15 -5.11 -14.99
N LEU A 270 10.70 -5.50 -16.14
CA LEU A 270 10.35 -4.90 -17.43
C LEU A 270 8.86 -5.06 -17.72
N LEU A 271 8.29 -6.23 -17.47
CA LEU A 271 6.87 -6.50 -17.65
C LEU A 271 5.99 -5.60 -16.75
N ILE A 272 6.37 -5.40 -15.48
CA ILE A 272 5.70 -4.48 -14.55
C ILE A 272 5.74 -3.04 -15.09
N ILE A 273 6.90 -2.57 -15.55
CA ILE A 273 7.06 -1.20 -16.07
C ILE A 273 6.21 -0.99 -17.33
N VAL A 274 6.26 -1.93 -18.27
CA VAL A 274 5.46 -1.87 -19.50
C VAL A 274 3.97 -1.89 -19.19
N ALA A 275 3.52 -2.73 -18.26
CA ALA A 275 2.13 -2.78 -17.83
C ALA A 275 1.67 -1.45 -17.21
N GLY A 276 2.49 -0.83 -16.35
CA GLY A 276 2.19 0.47 -15.73
C GLY A 276 2.11 1.62 -16.76
N ILE A 277 3.03 1.65 -17.73
CA ILE A 277 3.01 2.63 -18.82
C ILE A 277 1.75 2.45 -19.67
N PHE A 278 1.44 1.21 -20.09
CA PHE A 278 0.27 0.90 -20.88
C PHE A 278 -1.02 1.31 -20.16
N ALA A 279 -1.17 0.94 -18.86
CA ALA A 279 -2.32 1.33 -18.05
C ALA A 279 -2.49 2.85 -17.99
N THR A 280 -1.39 3.59 -17.84
CA THR A 280 -1.38 5.05 -17.77
C THR A 280 -1.84 5.67 -19.09
N ILE A 281 -1.29 5.21 -20.23
CA ILE A 281 -1.66 5.70 -21.56
C ILE A 281 -3.13 5.39 -21.88
N TYR A 282 -3.57 4.16 -21.58
CA TYR A 282 -4.95 3.74 -21.80
C TYR A 282 -5.93 4.60 -20.99
N THR A 283 -5.66 4.80 -19.71
CA THR A 283 -6.51 5.63 -18.84
C THR A 283 -6.58 7.07 -19.35
N LYS A 284 -5.44 7.64 -19.79
CA LYS A 284 -5.39 9.00 -20.35
C LYS A 284 -6.28 9.14 -21.59
N ARG A 285 -6.23 8.17 -22.50
CA ARG A 285 -7.06 8.17 -23.72
C ARG A 285 -8.54 8.08 -23.37
N THR A 286 -8.91 7.14 -22.51
CA THR A 286 -10.31 6.96 -22.09
C THR A 286 -10.86 8.19 -21.37
N GLU A 287 -10.08 8.85 -20.49
CA GLU A 287 -10.50 10.12 -19.85
C GLU A 287 -10.69 11.25 -20.87
N ALA A 288 -9.83 11.32 -21.90
CA ALA A 288 -9.95 12.32 -22.97
C ALA A 288 -11.21 12.09 -23.82
N GLU A 289 -11.47 10.85 -24.22
CA GLU A 289 -12.67 10.48 -25.00
C GLU A 289 -13.98 10.79 -24.23
N ASN A 290 -14.00 10.46 -22.93
CA ASN A 290 -15.17 10.71 -22.09
C ASN A 290 -15.42 12.22 -21.91
N LYS A 291 -14.36 13.04 -21.79
CA LYS A 291 -14.50 14.50 -21.75
C LYS A 291 -15.02 15.08 -23.07
N ALA A 292 -14.50 14.60 -24.20
CA ALA A 292 -14.97 15.03 -25.51
C ALA A 292 -16.45 14.72 -25.73
N LYS A 293 -16.91 13.52 -25.32
CA LYS A 293 -18.33 13.14 -25.39
C LYS A 293 -19.21 13.99 -24.49
N ALA A 294 -18.76 14.34 -23.29
CA ALA A 294 -19.52 15.19 -22.36
C ALA A 294 -19.60 16.67 -22.80
N GLN A 295 -18.69 17.13 -23.66
CA GLN A 295 -18.72 18.47 -24.25
C GLN A 295 -19.58 18.55 -25.53
N ALA A 296 -19.86 17.41 -26.15
CA ALA A 296 -20.67 17.29 -27.35
C ALA A 296 -22.16 17.08 -27.09
N GLN A 297 -22.54 16.85 -25.84
CA GLN A 297 -23.93 16.82 -25.31
C GLN A 297 -24.34 18.15 -24.69
#